data_60a38d16986ba0fb69300035336b2feb
#
_entry.id   60a38d16986ba0fb69300035336b2feb
#
_cell.length_a   1.000
_cell.length_b   1.000
_cell.length_c   1.000
_cell.angle_alpha   90.00
_cell.angle_beta   90.00
_cell.angle_gamma   90.00
#
_symmetry.space_group_name_H-M   'P 1'
#
loop_
_entity.id
_entity.type
_entity.pdbx_description
1 polymer ?
#
loop_
_entity_poly.entity_id
_entity_poly.type
_entity_poly.pdbx_seq_one_letter_code
_entity_poly.pdbx_strand_id
1 'polypeptide(L)'
;MSKMCGDVASARREEIINACADLYETMNFKDVTLKEVGAKTSFTRTLIYYYFHTKEEIFLALLQREYEAWSGELDALCREHASMTAEQFADALSRSLERRHRLLKLLSMNHYDLEANSRMENLVAFKRAYGASMDALSRCL
;
A
#
# COMPACT_ATOMS: atom_id res chain seq x y z
N MET A 1 -14.92 -6.37 23.86
CA MET A 1 -15.90 -5.79 22.93
C MET A 1 -15.25 -4.85 21.94
N SER A 2 -14.43 -3.88 22.39
CA SER A 2 -13.71 -2.98 21.49
C SER A 2 -12.76 -3.70 20.55
N LYS A 3 -12.14 -4.79 21.00
CA LYS A 3 -11.22 -5.60 20.20
C LYS A 3 -11.93 -6.31 19.03
N MET A 4 -13.13 -6.83 19.26
CA MET A 4 -13.94 -7.47 18.20
C MET A 4 -14.41 -6.46 17.16
N CYS A 5 -14.84 -5.27 17.59
CA CYS A 5 -15.24 -4.20 16.68
C CYS A 5 -14.04 -3.72 15.82
N GLY A 6 -12.85 -3.63 16.43
CA GLY A 6 -11.63 -3.27 15.72
C GLY A 6 -11.25 -4.32 14.69
N ASP A 7 -11.37 -5.61 15.02
CA ASP A 7 -11.04 -6.70 14.11
C ASP A 7 -12.01 -6.74 12.91
N VAL A 8 -13.30 -6.52 13.15
CA VAL A 8 -14.31 -6.47 12.08
C VAL A 8 -14.06 -5.27 11.16
N ALA A 9 -13.82 -4.09 11.73
CA ALA A 9 -13.53 -2.89 10.97
C ALA A 9 -12.26 -3.06 10.13
N SER A 10 -11.22 -3.64 10.72
CA SER A 10 -9.95 -3.91 10.03
C SER A 10 -10.15 -4.90 8.88
N ALA A 11 -10.93 -5.96 9.09
CA ALA A 11 -11.22 -6.96 8.06
C ALA A 11 -12.01 -6.35 6.90
N ARG A 12 -12.97 -5.49 7.18
CA ARG A 12 -13.77 -4.81 6.16
C ARG A 12 -12.92 -3.84 5.35
N ARG A 13 -12.06 -3.10 6.03
CA ARG A 13 -11.13 -2.18 5.39
C ARG A 13 -10.19 -2.92 4.45
N GLU A 14 -9.65 -4.06 4.88
CA GLU A 14 -8.79 -4.91 4.06
C GLU A 14 -9.53 -5.48 2.85
N GLU A 15 -10.79 -5.87 3.00
CA GLU A 15 -11.58 -6.37 1.89
C GLU A 15 -11.76 -5.31 0.80
N ILE A 16 -11.97 -4.06 1.20
CA ILE A 16 -12.09 -2.93 0.26
C ILE A 16 -10.76 -2.72 -0.48
N ILE A 17 -9.65 -2.73 0.25
CA ILE A 17 -8.32 -2.56 -0.34
C ILE A 17 -8.01 -3.71 -1.31
N ASN A 18 -8.35 -4.94 -0.93
CA ASN A 18 -8.14 -6.11 -1.79
C ASN A 18 -8.98 -6.04 -3.07
N ALA A 19 -10.22 -5.58 -2.97
CA ALA A 19 -11.08 -5.39 -4.14
C ALA A 19 -10.47 -4.37 -5.11
N CYS A 20 -9.96 -3.28 -4.57
CA CYS A 20 -9.26 -2.26 -5.36
C CYS A 20 -8.01 -2.83 -6.03
N ALA A 21 -7.22 -3.60 -5.28
CA ALA A 21 -6.02 -4.25 -5.80
C ALA A 21 -6.34 -5.18 -6.96
N ASP A 22 -7.40 -5.97 -6.84
CA ASP A 22 -7.85 -6.90 -7.89
C ASP A 22 -8.24 -6.14 -9.17
N LEU A 23 -8.99 -5.06 -9.03
CA LEU A 23 -9.36 -4.23 -10.18
C LEU A 23 -8.13 -3.61 -10.84
N TYR A 24 -7.17 -3.17 -10.02
CA TYR A 24 -5.96 -2.51 -10.51
C TYR A 24 -5.03 -3.44 -11.28
N GLU A 25 -5.17 -4.76 -11.13
CA GLU A 25 -4.40 -5.72 -11.92
C GLU A 25 -4.67 -5.57 -13.43
N THR A 26 -5.90 -5.21 -13.80
CA THR A 26 -6.32 -5.14 -15.20
C THR A 26 -6.77 -3.75 -15.66
N MET A 27 -6.93 -2.81 -14.73
CA MET A 27 -7.43 -1.46 -15.01
C MET A 27 -6.42 -0.41 -14.58
N ASN A 28 -6.48 0.77 -15.19
CA ASN A 28 -5.69 1.91 -14.77
C ASN A 28 -6.42 2.67 -13.67
N PHE A 29 -5.68 3.48 -12.92
CA PHE A 29 -6.24 4.27 -11.80
C PHE A 29 -7.50 5.04 -12.20
N LYS A 30 -7.48 5.73 -13.35
CA LYS A 30 -8.62 6.56 -13.73
C LYS A 30 -9.86 5.75 -14.12
N ASP A 31 -9.70 4.49 -14.46
CA ASP A 31 -10.80 3.61 -14.86
C ASP A 31 -11.45 2.92 -13.67
N VAL A 32 -10.75 2.81 -12.54
CA VAL A 32 -11.29 2.25 -11.29
C VAL A 32 -12.21 3.27 -10.64
N THR A 33 -13.42 2.84 -10.28
CA THR A 33 -14.41 3.69 -9.59
C THR A 33 -14.82 3.06 -8.27
N LEU A 34 -15.33 3.88 -7.36
CA LEU A 34 -15.87 3.38 -6.08
C LEU A 34 -17.02 2.40 -6.31
N LYS A 35 -17.80 2.60 -7.37
CA LYS A 35 -18.89 1.69 -7.74
C LYS A 35 -18.34 0.29 -8.05
N GLU A 36 -17.28 0.23 -8.84
CA GLU A 36 -16.66 -1.06 -9.21
C GLU A 36 -16.01 -1.74 -8.02
N VAL A 37 -15.35 -0.97 -7.16
CA VAL A 37 -14.79 -1.50 -5.91
C VAL A 37 -15.91 -2.11 -5.07
N GLY A 38 -17.03 -1.37 -4.93
CA GLY A 38 -18.19 -1.84 -4.19
C GLY A 38 -18.78 -3.12 -4.75
N ALA A 39 -18.84 -3.24 -6.09
CA ALA A 39 -19.37 -4.41 -6.75
C ALA A 39 -18.56 -5.69 -6.47
N LYS A 40 -17.27 -5.53 -6.14
CA LYS A 40 -16.40 -6.68 -5.78
C LYS A 40 -16.45 -7.04 -4.30
N THR A 41 -17.12 -6.24 -3.50
CA THR A 41 -17.30 -6.51 -2.06
C THR A 41 -18.75 -6.89 -1.80
N SER A 42 -19.04 -7.40 -0.60
CA SER A 42 -20.40 -7.63 -0.13
C SER A 42 -21.01 -6.37 0.47
N PHE A 43 -20.30 -5.24 0.40
CA PHE A 43 -20.66 -4.01 1.10
C PHE A 43 -21.45 -3.06 0.21
N THR A 44 -22.27 -2.22 0.87
CA THR A 44 -22.96 -1.12 0.20
C THR A 44 -21.96 0.02 -0.05
N ARG A 45 -22.29 0.89 -1.00
CA ARG A 45 -21.52 2.08 -1.29
C ARG A 45 -21.37 2.97 -0.06
N THR A 46 -22.43 3.05 0.77
CA THR A 46 -22.43 3.82 2.01
C THR A 46 -21.38 3.29 2.97
N LEU A 47 -21.26 1.97 3.11
CA LEU A 47 -20.27 1.37 4.00
C LEU A 47 -18.85 1.63 3.50
N ILE A 48 -18.63 1.55 2.20
CA ILE A 48 -17.32 1.86 1.62
C ILE A 48 -16.95 3.30 1.91
N TYR A 49 -17.88 4.24 1.72
CA TYR A 49 -17.67 5.65 2.00
C TYR A 49 -17.32 5.91 3.48
N TYR A 50 -17.84 5.08 4.37
CA TYR A 50 -17.51 5.18 5.79
C TYR A 50 -16.00 4.97 6.03
N TYR A 51 -15.38 4.04 5.30
CA TYR A 51 -13.94 3.75 5.46
C TYR A 51 -13.07 4.64 4.59
N PHE A 52 -13.50 4.91 3.37
CA PHE A 52 -12.73 5.68 2.38
C PHE A 52 -13.64 6.68 1.69
N HIS A 53 -13.32 7.96 1.81
CA HIS A 53 -14.13 9.02 1.21
C HIS A 53 -13.89 9.15 -0.29
N THR A 54 -12.70 8.77 -0.77
CA THR A 54 -12.34 8.88 -2.17
C THR A 54 -11.62 7.61 -2.61
N LYS A 55 -11.57 7.35 -3.92
CA LYS A 55 -10.77 6.24 -4.43
C LYS A 55 -9.28 6.47 -4.20
N GLU A 56 -8.86 7.75 -4.18
CA GLU A 56 -7.49 8.13 -3.89
C GLU A 56 -7.06 7.61 -2.51
N GLU A 57 -7.96 7.67 -1.53
CA GLU A 57 -7.69 7.13 -0.18
C GLU A 57 -7.48 5.62 -0.21
N ILE A 58 -8.23 4.90 -1.04
CA ILE A 58 -8.07 3.45 -1.18
C ILE A 58 -6.71 3.14 -1.82
N PHE A 59 -6.37 3.86 -2.89
CA PHE A 59 -5.07 3.68 -3.56
C PHE A 59 -3.91 4.05 -2.65
N LEU A 60 -4.06 5.08 -1.83
CA LEU A 60 -3.03 5.47 -0.85
C LEU A 60 -2.84 4.36 0.20
N ALA A 61 -3.94 3.76 0.67
CA ALA A 61 -3.87 2.62 1.60
C ALA A 61 -3.23 1.39 0.95
N LEU A 62 -3.51 1.16 -0.32
CA LEU A 62 -2.89 0.07 -1.09
C LEU A 62 -1.38 0.31 -1.21
N LEU A 63 -0.97 1.51 -1.57
CA LEU A 63 0.44 1.89 -1.66
C LEU A 63 1.14 1.74 -0.31
N GLN A 64 0.49 2.17 0.77
CA GLN A 64 0.99 2.00 2.13
C GLN A 64 1.25 0.52 2.44
N ARG A 65 0.31 -0.35 2.12
CA ARG A 65 0.44 -1.79 2.34
C ARG A 65 1.61 -2.38 1.57
N GLU A 66 1.80 -1.93 0.34
CA GLU A 66 2.92 -2.38 -0.49
C GLU A 66 4.27 -1.92 0.09
N TYR A 67 4.34 -0.69 0.58
CA TYR A 67 5.55 -0.19 1.26
C TYR A 67 5.84 -0.96 2.54
N GLU A 68 4.81 -1.27 3.33
CA GLU A 68 4.98 -2.02 4.58
C GLU A 68 5.53 -3.42 4.30
N ALA A 69 5.01 -4.09 3.28
CA ALA A 69 5.49 -5.41 2.88
C ALA A 69 6.93 -5.36 2.38
N TRP A 70 7.27 -4.34 1.59
CA TRP A 70 8.63 -4.16 1.08
C TRP A 70 9.61 -3.81 2.20
N SER A 71 9.19 -2.98 3.17
CA SER A 71 10.01 -2.66 4.36
C SER A 71 10.37 -3.92 5.14
N GLY A 72 9.41 -4.83 5.31
CA GLY A 72 9.64 -6.10 5.99
C GLY A 72 10.66 -6.96 5.24
N GLU A 73 10.59 -6.98 3.92
CA GLU A 73 11.55 -7.71 3.08
C GLU A 73 12.95 -7.11 3.19
N LEU A 74 13.06 -5.78 3.20
CA LEU A 74 14.33 -5.09 3.36
C LEU A 74 14.95 -5.33 4.73
N ASP A 75 14.14 -5.33 5.79
CA ASP A 75 14.61 -5.62 7.14
C ASP A 75 15.17 -7.05 7.23
N ALA A 76 14.49 -8.01 6.61
CA ALA A 76 14.96 -9.39 6.56
C ALA A 76 16.28 -9.50 5.81
N LEU A 77 16.39 -8.79 4.68
CA LEU A 77 17.61 -8.76 3.87
C LEU A 77 18.80 -8.22 4.68
N CYS A 78 18.59 -7.13 5.44
CA CYS A 78 19.63 -6.53 6.29
C CYS A 78 20.06 -7.47 7.41
N ARG A 79 19.12 -8.24 7.97
CA ARG A 79 19.42 -9.18 9.05
C ARG A 79 20.17 -10.41 8.55
N GLU A 80 19.90 -10.87 7.34
CA GLU A 80 20.52 -12.04 6.75
C GLU A 80 21.95 -11.76 6.27
N HIS A 81 22.26 -10.50 5.98
CA HIS A 81 23.55 -10.08 5.43
C HIS A 81 24.17 -9.00 6.31
N ALA A 82 25.14 -9.37 7.14
CA ALA A 82 25.82 -8.43 8.06
C ALA A 82 26.53 -7.32 7.31
N SER A 83 27.03 -7.60 6.10
CA SER A 83 27.64 -6.59 5.24
C SER A 83 27.44 -6.98 3.78
N MET A 84 27.24 -5.99 2.94
CA MET A 84 27.11 -6.18 1.50
C MET A 84 27.92 -5.11 0.78
N THR A 85 28.49 -5.50 -0.36
CA THR A 85 29.09 -4.51 -1.27
C THR A 85 27.95 -3.70 -1.90
N ALA A 86 28.28 -2.53 -2.46
CA ALA A 86 27.30 -1.72 -3.17
C ALA A 86 26.65 -2.50 -4.33
N GLU A 87 27.43 -3.33 -5.03
CA GLU A 87 26.94 -4.17 -6.11
C GLU A 87 25.97 -5.23 -5.60
N GLN A 88 26.30 -5.92 -4.52
CA GLN A 88 25.43 -6.92 -3.89
C GLN A 88 24.12 -6.29 -3.42
N PHE A 89 24.19 -5.11 -2.80
CA PHE A 89 23.02 -4.38 -2.34
C PHE A 89 22.13 -3.97 -3.51
N ALA A 90 22.71 -3.42 -4.57
CA ALA A 90 21.98 -3.01 -5.76
C ALA A 90 21.25 -4.19 -6.41
N ASP A 91 21.91 -5.34 -6.50
CA ASP A 91 21.33 -6.56 -7.07
C ASP A 91 20.17 -7.05 -6.21
N ALA A 92 20.36 -7.13 -4.90
CA ALA A 92 19.32 -7.58 -3.97
C ALA A 92 18.10 -6.63 -3.98
N LEU A 93 18.36 -5.32 -4.00
CA LEU A 93 17.30 -4.31 -4.07
C LEU A 93 16.50 -4.42 -5.37
N SER A 94 17.20 -4.56 -6.49
CA SER A 94 16.56 -4.73 -7.81
C SER A 94 15.67 -5.97 -7.85
N ARG A 95 16.14 -7.08 -7.29
CA ARG A 95 15.35 -8.32 -7.23
C ARG A 95 14.12 -8.17 -6.34
N SER A 96 14.25 -7.46 -5.23
CA SER A 96 13.12 -7.24 -4.33
C SER A 96 12.01 -6.41 -5.01
N LEU A 97 12.38 -5.42 -5.80
CA LEU A 97 11.45 -4.58 -6.54
C LEU A 97 10.86 -5.30 -7.75
N GLU A 98 11.67 -6.10 -8.44
CA GLU A 98 11.23 -6.83 -9.62
C GLU A 98 10.03 -7.74 -9.34
N ARG A 99 9.96 -8.32 -8.16
CA ARG A 99 8.86 -9.18 -7.75
C ARG A 99 7.61 -8.41 -7.30
N ARG A 100 7.69 -7.07 -7.19
CA ARG A 100 6.60 -6.24 -6.67
C ARG A 100 5.98 -5.39 -7.76
N HIS A 101 5.36 -6.07 -8.73
CA HIS A 101 4.74 -5.41 -9.89
C HIS A 101 3.71 -4.36 -9.48
N ARG A 102 2.89 -4.66 -8.47
CA ARG A 102 1.87 -3.73 -7.98
C ARG A 102 2.50 -2.48 -7.41
N LEU A 103 3.55 -2.62 -6.60
CA LEU A 103 4.27 -1.47 -6.06
C LEU A 103 4.83 -0.61 -7.18
N LEU A 104 5.49 -1.22 -8.17
CA LEU A 104 6.07 -0.49 -9.29
C LEU A 104 5.00 0.25 -10.09
N LYS A 105 3.86 -0.38 -10.33
CA LYS A 105 2.74 0.24 -11.02
C LYS A 105 2.20 1.44 -10.25
N LEU A 106 2.07 1.31 -8.93
CA LEU A 106 1.62 2.40 -8.05
C LEU A 106 2.64 3.54 -8.03
N LEU A 107 3.94 3.23 -8.04
CA LEU A 107 4.98 4.25 -8.07
C LEU A 107 4.98 5.09 -9.35
N SER A 108 4.44 4.56 -10.44
CA SER A 108 4.34 5.28 -11.71
C SER A 108 3.21 6.30 -11.73
N MET A 109 2.35 6.30 -10.71
CA MET A 109 1.21 7.22 -10.62
C MET A 109 1.63 8.58 -10.08
N ASN A 110 0.78 9.60 -10.31
CA ASN A 110 0.96 10.92 -9.73
C ASN A 110 0.53 10.91 -8.26
N HIS A 111 1.50 10.81 -7.36
CA HIS A 111 1.26 10.75 -5.91
C HIS A 111 0.67 12.06 -5.36
N TYR A 112 0.93 13.17 -6.02
CA TYR A 112 0.36 14.45 -5.59
C TYR A 112 -1.16 14.39 -5.58
N ASP A 113 -1.78 13.83 -6.61
CA ASP A 113 -3.22 13.71 -6.69
C ASP A 113 -3.78 12.78 -5.61
N LEU A 114 -3.07 11.70 -5.29
CA LEU A 114 -3.45 10.79 -4.22
C LEU A 114 -3.46 11.53 -2.87
N GLU A 115 -2.39 12.29 -2.61
CA GLU A 115 -2.24 13.01 -1.35
C GLU A 115 -3.22 14.16 -1.23
N ALA A 116 -3.44 14.91 -2.31
CA ALA A 116 -4.32 16.08 -2.31
C ALA A 116 -5.80 15.72 -2.06
N ASN A 117 -6.19 14.49 -2.39
CA ASN A 117 -7.58 14.03 -2.29
C ASN A 117 -7.78 13.02 -1.14
N SER A 118 -6.87 13.02 -0.17
CA SER A 118 -6.92 12.11 0.98
C SER A 118 -6.95 12.89 2.28
N ARG A 119 -7.66 12.34 3.27
CA ARG A 119 -7.74 12.95 4.60
C ARG A 119 -6.39 12.85 5.31
N MET A 120 -6.12 13.82 6.20
CA MET A 120 -4.86 13.95 6.91
C MET A 120 -4.45 12.65 7.63
N GLU A 121 -5.38 11.97 8.27
CA GLU A 121 -5.11 10.72 9.00
C GLU A 121 -4.56 9.63 8.08
N ASN A 122 -5.06 9.55 6.85
CA ASN A 122 -4.59 8.59 5.85
C ASN A 122 -3.20 8.98 5.32
N LEU A 123 -2.97 10.28 5.16
CA LEU A 123 -1.66 10.80 4.76
C LEU A 123 -0.59 10.49 5.81
N VAL A 124 -0.91 10.71 7.08
CA VAL A 124 0.04 10.45 8.18
C VAL A 124 0.42 8.97 8.22
N ALA A 125 -0.59 8.08 8.11
CA ALA A 125 -0.35 6.64 8.09
C ALA A 125 0.54 6.24 6.91
N PHE A 126 0.27 6.79 5.73
CA PHE A 126 1.07 6.53 4.53
C PHE A 126 2.51 7.04 4.69
N LYS A 127 2.68 8.27 5.17
CA LYS A 127 4.02 8.86 5.34
C LYS A 127 4.86 8.08 6.34
N ARG A 128 4.24 7.51 7.38
CA ARG A 128 4.94 6.64 8.32
C ARG A 128 5.44 5.37 7.67
N ALA A 129 4.61 4.74 6.84
CA ALA A 129 5.00 3.53 6.10
C ALA A 129 6.12 3.83 5.10
N TYR A 130 6.01 4.94 4.38
CA TYR A 130 7.05 5.40 3.46
C TYR A 130 8.36 5.67 4.20
N GLY A 131 8.30 6.38 5.33
CA GLY A 131 9.47 6.67 6.15
C GLY A 131 10.15 5.40 6.66
N ALA A 132 9.36 4.41 7.07
CA ALA A 132 9.90 3.12 7.52
C ALA A 132 10.66 2.41 6.39
N SER A 133 10.19 2.51 5.15
CA SER A 133 10.88 1.95 3.98
C SER A 133 12.22 2.65 3.75
N MET A 134 12.24 3.98 3.86
CA MET A 134 13.47 4.74 3.69
C MET A 134 14.47 4.44 4.79
N ASP A 135 14.00 4.29 6.04
CA ASP A 135 14.85 3.91 7.18
C ASP A 135 15.43 2.51 6.97
N ALA A 136 14.63 1.58 6.48
CA ALA A 136 15.10 0.21 6.17
C ALA A 136 16.20 0.22 5.12
N LEU A 137 16.04 1.02 4.06
CA LEU A 137 17.07 1.20 3.03
C LEU A 137 18.36 1.76 3.63
N SER A 138 18.24 2.76 4.50
CA SER A 138 19.41 3.38 5.15
C SER A 138 20.17 2.39 6.01
N ARG A 139 19.47 1.49 6.70
CA ARG A 139 20.10 0.46 7.53
C ARG A 139 20.88 -0.57 6.72
N CYS A 140 20.47 -0.80 5.47
CA CYS A 140 21.18 -1.73 4.57
C CYS A 140 22.48 -1.15 4.01
N LEU A 141 22.62 0.17 4.05
CA LEU A 141 23.83 0.87 3.58
C LEU A 141 24.83 1.01 4.71
#